data_27c725622dc6e134c35d394333de3831
#
_entry.id   27c725622dc6e134c35d394333de3831
#
_cell.length_a   1.000
_cell.length_b   1.000
_cell.length_c   1.000
_cell.angle_alpha   90.00
_cell.angle_beta   90.00
_cell.angle_gamma   90.00
#
_symmetry.space_group_name_H-M   'P 1'
#
loop_
_entity.id
_entity.type
_entity.pdbx_description
1 polymer ?
#
loop_
_entity_poly.entity_id
_entity_poly.type
_entity_poly.pdbx_seq_one_letter_code
_entity_poly.pdbx_strand_id
1 'polypeptide(L)'
;MKKLAWVFGKSSDFSSTLMSEFNKQGISTFGFGRDNVDYGDFDKFIDGKVVPDIIIINANIEEQIALVIDNKNFLDITLQKMSNMFFNYTPVFLFFTKLIKWLENSNKETTVCGISSSITAWPQQNKQFVMYAVLRSMMQQLVYSASSNVCNAFCVSPSGINATNTIDYAKRVAQLITDKTDLKLIDLTIEEEVVNLQR
;
A
#
# COMPACT_ATOMS: atom_id res chain seq x y z
N MET A 1 -18.26 -18.90 0.15
CA MET A 1 -18.05 -17.96 -0.99
C MET A 1 -16.55 -17.80 -1.22
N LYS A 2 -16.14 -17.62 -2.48
CA LYS A 2 -14.74 -17.39 -2.83
C LYS A 2 -14.37 -15.96 -2.39
N LYS A 3 -13.26 -15.78 -1.66
CA LYS A 3 -12.80 -14.46 -1.23
C LYS A 3 -12.40 -13.60 -2.44
N LEU A 4 -12.58 -12.29 -2.32
CA LEU A 4 -12.28 -11.29 -3.33
C LEU A 4 -11.21 -10.33 -2.80
N ALA A 5 -10.13 -10.14 -3.54
CA ALA A 5 -9.09 -9.17 -3.23
C ALA A 5 -9.00 -8.07 -4.30
N TRP A 6 -8.90 -6.83 -3.85
CA TRP A 6 -8.58 -5.67 -4.68
C TRP A 6 -7.13 -5.26 -4.45
N VAL A 7 -6.36 -5.12 -5.52
CA VAL A 7 -4.94 -4.78 -5.47
C VAL A 7 -4.69 -3.48 -6.23
N PHE A 8 -4.45 -2.40 -5.52
CA PHE A 8 -4.09 -1.10 -6.09
C PHE A 8 -2.58 -1.02 -6.30
N GLY A 9 -2.16 -0.49 -7.46
CA GLY A 9 -0.76 -0.48 -7.90
C GLY A 9 -0.38 -1.76 -8.65
N LYS A 10 -1.29 -2.31 -9.46
CA LYS A 10 -1.17 -3.59 -10.19
C LYS A 10 0.04 -3.68 -11.12
N SER A 11 0.57 -2.55 -11.58
CA SER A 11 1.68 -2.52 -12.56
C SER A 11 3.05 -2.86 -11.96
N SER A 12 3.17 -2.95 -10.63
CA SER A 12 4.42 -3.39 -10.01
C SER A 12 4.57 -4.92 -10.05
N ASP A 13 5.80 -5.41 -10.24
CA ASP A 13 6.11 -6.85 -10.20
C ASP A 13 5.68 -7.49 -8.88
N PHE A 14 5.82 -6.76 -7.78
CA PHE A 14 5.36 -7.22 -6.47
C PHE A 14 3.84 -7.44 -6.45
N SER A 15 3.05 -6.47 -6.92
CA SER A 15 1.59 -6.60 -6.94
C SER A 15 1.12 -7.72 -7.86
N SER A 16 1.73 -7.87 -9.04
CA SER A 16 1.39 -8.95 -9.98
C SER A 16 1.72 -10.32 -9.39
N THR A 17 2.85 -10.45 -8.71
CA THR A 17 3.25 -11.67 -8.01
C THR A 17 2.30 -11.97 -6.84
N LEU A 18 1.94 -10.97 -6.03
CA LEU A 18 1.00 -11.12 -4.93
C LEU A 18 -0.39 -11.57 -5.42
N MET A 19 -0.88 -11.01 -6.52
CA MET A 19 -2.14 -11.46 -7.14
C MET A 19 -2.06 -12.93 -7.59
N SER A 20 -0.92 -13.35 -8.13
CA SER A 20 -0.68 -14.76 -8.49
C SER A 20 -0.74 -15.67 -7.26
N GLU A 21 -0.10 -15.27 -6.14
CA GLU A 21 -0.13 -16.04 -4.88
C GLU A 21 -1.55 -16.13 -4.30
N PHE A 22 -2.33 -15.06 -4.32
CA PHE A 22 -3.74 -15.08 -3.94
C PHE A 22 -4.57 -16.04 -4.80
N ASN A 23 -4.37 -16.01 -6.11
CA ASN A 23 -5.10 -16.89 -7.03
C ASN A 23 -4.77 -18.39 -6.76
N LYS A 24 -3.51 -18.72 -6.42
CA LYS A 24 -3.12 -20.08 -6.00
C LYS A 24 -3.84 -20.53 -4.73
N GLN A 25 -4.13 -19.60 -3.82
CA GLN A 25 -4.90 -19.84 -2.59
C GLN A 25 -6.42 -19.81 -2.80
N GLY A 26 -6.89 -19.70 -4.04
CA GLY A 26 -8.32 -19.68 -4.35
C GLY A 26 -9.00 -18.33 -4.11
N ILE A 27 -8.25 -17.26 -3.88
CA ILE A 27 -8.77 -15.90 -3.72
C ILE A 27 -8.84 -15.24 -5.11
N SER A 28 -10.01 -14.73 -5.51
CA SER A 28 -10.16 -13.97 -6.77
C SER A 28 -9.52 -12.59 -6.62
N THR A 29 -8.79 -12.14 -7.64
CA THR A 29 -8.09 -10.85 -7.60
C THR A 29 -8.56 -9.90 -8.69
N PHE A 30 -8.69 -8.60 -8.36
CA PHE A 30 -8.82 -7.51 -9.31
C PHE A 30 -7.69 -6.51 -9.10
N GLY A 31 -6.92 -6.26 -10.17
CA GLY A 31 -5.83 -5.29 -10.15
C GLY A 31 -6.29 -3.91 -10.63
N PHE A 32 -5.93 -2.87 -9.87
CA PHE A 32 -6.22 -1.48 -10.16
C PHE A 32 -4.94 -0.66 -10.33
N GLY A 33 -4.93 0.18 -11.36
CA GLY A 33 -3.83 1.09 -11.68
C GLY A 33 -4.35 2.31 -12.43
N ARG A 34 -3.49 3.24 -12.81
CA ARG A 34 -3.87 4.48 -13.50
C ARG A 34 -4.56 4.25 -14.85
N ASP A 35 -4.35 3.10 -15.46
CA ASP A 35 -4.98 2.69 -16.71
C ASP A 35 -6.47 2.34 -16.56
N ASN A 36 -6.94 2.08 -15.34
CA ASN A 36 -8.31 1.64 -15.08
C ASN A 36 -8.95 2.26 -13.83
N VAL A 37 -8.27 3.21 -13.16
CA VAL A 37 -8.80 3.97 -12.02
C VAL A 37 -8.52 5.44 -12.22
N ASP A 38 -9.59 6.23 -12.24
CA ASP A 38 -9.50 7.67 -12.07
C ASP A 38 -9.55 7.99 -10.55
N TYR A 39 -8.40 8.32 -9.98
CA TYR A 39 -8.31 8.68 -8.57
C TYR A 39 -9.03 10.00 -8.22
N GLY A 40 -9.44 10.79 -9.21
CA GLY A 40 -10.26 11.99 -9.02
C GLY A 40 -11.75 11.69 -8.86
N ASP A 41 -12.24 10.52 -9.29
CA ASP A 41 -13.66 10.19 -9.32
C ASP A 41 -13.97 8.88 -8.57
N PHE A 42 -13.97 8.98 -7.23
CA PHE A 42 -14.26 7.84 -6.37
C PHE A 42 -15.66 7.28 -6.54
N ASP A 43 -16.66 8.14 -6.70
CA ASP A 43 -18.07 7.72 -6.74
C ASP A 43 -18.34 6.86 -7.98
N LYS A 44 -17.79 7.25 -9.12
CA LYS A 44 -17.83 6.44 -10.34
C LYS A 44 -17.05 5.12 -10.18
N PHE A 45 -15.95 5.15 -9.42
CA PHE A 45 -15.14 3.93 -9.19
C PHE A 45 -15.94 2.87 -8.44
N ILE A 46 -16.69 3.23 -7.38
CA ILE A 46 -17.39 2.25 -6.54
C ILE A 46 -18.75 1.84 -7.09
N ASP A 47 -19.28 2.56 -8.08
CA ASP A 47 -20.62 2.29 -8.62
C ASP A 47 -20.75 0.84 -9.11
N GLY A 48 -21.73 0.15 -8.59
CA GLY A 48 -22.00 -1.28 -8.88
C GLY A 48 -20.94 -2.27 -8.37
N LYS A 49 -19.94 -1.84 -7.61
CA LYS A 49 -18.90 -2.75 -7.09
C LYS A 49 -19.30 -3.46 -5.81
N VAL A 50 -18.88 -4.70 -5.73
CA VAL A 50 -19.02 -5.53 -4.52
C VAL A 50 -17.86 -5.21 -3.57
N VAL A 51 -18.17 -5.04 -2.28
CA VAL A 51 -17.15 -4.84 -1.24
C VAL A 51 -16.22 -6.06 -1.19
N PRO A 52 -14.90 -5.87 -1.32
CA PRO A 52 -13.96 -6.97 -1.29
C PRO A 52 -13.74 -7.50 0.14
N ASP A 53 -13.14 -8.69 0.26
CA ASP A 53 -12.70 -9.25 1.53
C ASP A 53 -11.29 -8.76 1.90
N ILE A 54 -10.50 -8.37 0.89
CA ILE A 54 -9.11 -7.95 1.04
C ILE A 54 -8.85 -6.74 0.15
N ILE A 55 -8.15 -5.73 0.70
CA ILE A 55 -7.62 -4.60 -0.07
C ILE A 55 -6.13 -4.48 0.16
N ILE A 56 -5.38 -4.41 -0.93
CA ILE A 56 -3.95 -4.10 -0.94
C ILE A 56 -3.75 -2.71 -1.52
N ILE A 57 -3.10 -1.84 -0.75
CA ILE A 57 -2.74 -0.49 -1.18
C ILE A 57 -1.23 -0.42 -1.41
N ASN A 58 -0.83 -0.58 -2.67
CA ASN A 58 0.55 -0.42 -3.15
C ASN A 58 0.63 0.70 -4.21
N ALA A 59 -0.25 1.68 -4.12
CA ALA A 59 -0.27 2.80 -5.05
C ALA A 59 0.89 3.77 -4.79
N ASN A 60 1.61 4.10 -5.87
CA ASN A 60 2.65 5.12 -5.92
C ASN A 60 2.33 6.16 -6.98
N ILE A 61 2.86 7.36 -6.83
CA ILE A 61 2.92 8.35 -7.89
C ILE A 61 4.30 8.31 -8.58
N GLU A 62 4.36 8.70 -9.84
CA GLU A 62 5.62 8.66 -10.61
C GLU A 62 6.70 9.53 -9.99
N GLU A 63 6.31 10.69 -9.46
CA GLU A 63 7.22 11.62 -8.82
C GLU A 63 7.90 11.02 -7.59
N GLN A 64 7.26 10.11 -6.86
CA GLN A 64 7.89 9.38 -5.76
C GLN A 64 9.04 8.50 -6.28
N ILE A 65 8.79 7.80 -7.40
CA ILE A 65 9.77 6.92 -8.02
C ILE A 65 10.91 7.74 -8.61
N ALA A 66 10.61 8.85 -9.29
CA ALA A 66 11.60 9.75 -9.87
C ALA A 66 12.55 10.33 -8.82
N LEU A 67 12.05 10.71 -7.64
CA LEU A 67 12.90 11.19 -6.54
C LEU A 67 13.89 10.15 -6.04
N VAL A 68 13.47 8.90 -5.99
CA VAL A 68 14.34 7.78 -5.59
C VAL A 68 15.41 7.52 -6.66
N ILE A 69 15.02 7.54 -7.94
CA ILE A 69 15.92 7.28 -9.08
C ILE A 69 16.93 8.42 -9.25
N ASP A 70 16.46 9.67 -9.17
CA ASP A 70 17.30 10.85 -9.37
C ASP A 70 18.35 11.07 -8.28
N ASN A 71 18.31 10.29 -7.19
CA ASN A 71 19.28 10.30 -6.10
C ASN A 71 19.53 11.70 -5.51
N LYS A 72 18.52 12.58 -5.55
CA LYS A 72 18.63 13.97 -5.14
C LYS A 72 18.45 14.12 -3.64
N ASN A 73 19.32 14.92 -3.03
CA ASN A 73 19.17 15.29 -1.63
C ASN A 73 17.85 16.06 -1.43
N PHE A 74 17.13 15.78 -0.34
CA PHE A 74 15.91 16.48 0.04
C PHE A 74 16.13 18.02 0.09
N LEU A 75 17.30 18.46 0.54
CA LEU A 75 17.63 19.89 0.62
C LEU A 75 17.74 20.57 -0.76
N ASP A 76 17.90 19.81 -1.84
CA ASP A 76 17.97 20.30 -3.22
C ASP A 76 16.59 20.32 -3.91
N ILE A 77 15.53 19.90 -3.20
CA ILE A 77 14.18 19.93 -3.74
C ILE A 77 13.63 21.33 -3.69
N THR A 78 13.29 21.88 -4.84
CA THR A 78 12.65 23.20 -4.92
C THR A 78 11.23 23.17 -4.38
N LEU A 79 10.74 24.32 -3.85
CA LEU A 79 9.36 24.47 -3.39
C LEU A 79 8.35 24.05 -4.49
N GLN A 80 8.64 24.38 -5.75
CA GLN A 80 7.79 24.02 -6.90
C GLN A 80 7.67 22.49 -7.06
N LYS A 81 8.80 21.76 -6.96
CA LYS A 81 8.76 20.30 -7.05
C LYS A 81 7.97 19.68 -5.90
N MET A 82 8.16 20.21 -4.69
CA MET A 82 7.43 19.76 -3.51
C MET A 82 5.92 20.01 -3.66
N SER A 83 5.53 21.19 -4.12
CA SER A 83 4.12 21.52 -4.38
C SER A 83 3.50 20.61 -5.43
N ASN A 84 4.20 20.32 -6.53
CA ASN A 84 3.72 19.42 -7.58
C ASN A 84 3.53 17.99 -7.05
N MET A 85 4.44 17.52 -6.21
CA MET A 85 4.31 16.19 -5.60
C MET A 85 3.05 16.08 -4.74
N PHE A 86 2.81 17.06 -3.87
CA PHE A 86 1.60 17.05 -3.04
C PHE A 86 0.34 17.22 -3.89
N PHE A 87 0.37 18.06 -4.90
CA PHE A 87 -0.74 18.24 -5.82
C PHE A 87 -1.12 16.91 -6.51
N ASN A 88 -0.13 16.16 -7.01
CA ASN A 88 -0.38 14.89 -7.69
C ASN A 88 -0.73 13.74 -6.71
N TYR A 89 -0.27 13.82 -5.46
CA TYR A 89 -0.56 12.81 -4.45
C TYR A 89 -1.92 12.99 -3.79
N THR A 90 -2.41 14.22 -3.70
CA THR A 90 -3.67 14.54 -3.00
C THR A 90 -4.88 13.76 -3.55
N PRO A 91 -5.12 13.65 -4.86
CA PRO A 91 -6.25 12.86 -5.38
C PRO A 91 -6.16 11.39 -4.97
N VAL A 92 -4.98 10.80 -5.00
CA VAL A 92 -4.73 9.40 -4.60
C VAL A 92 -5.04 9.21 -3.11
N PHE A 93 -4.56 10.13 -2.28
CA PHE A 93 -4.79 10.09 -0.83
C PHE A 93 -6.28 10.25 -0.49
N LEU A 94 -6.96 11.21 -1.12
CA LEU A 94 -8.40 11.44 -0.93
C LEU A 94 -9.24 10.25 -1.42
N PHE A 95 -8.85 9.63 -2.52
CA PHE A 95 -9.51 8.43 -3.02
C PHE A 95 -9.49 7.30 -1.98
N PHE A 96 -8.32 7.00 -1.41
CA PHE A 96 -8.21 5.96 -0.38
C PHE A 96 -8.90 6.35 0.93
N THR A 97 -8.95 7.63 1.29
CA THR A 97 -9.75 8.11 2.43
C THR A 97 -11.23 7.81 2.23
N LYS A 98 -11.77 8.08 1.05
CA LYS A 98 -13.16 7.76 0.69
C LYS A 98 -13.39 6.23 0.64
N LEU A 99 -12.42 5.47 0.13
CA LEU A 99 -12.49 4.01 0.08
C LEU A 99 -12.61 3.41 1.49
N ILE A 100 -11.79 3.85 2.43
CA ILE A 100 -11.85 3.40 3.83
C ILE A 100 -13.22 3.72 4.43
N LYS A 101 -13.70 4.95 4.27
CA LYS A 101 -15.03 5.35 4.77
C LYS A 101 -16.15 4.50 4.14
N TRP A 102 -16.06 4.18 2.86
CA TRP A 102 -17.03 3.31 2.19
C TRP A 102 -17.01 1.87 2.76
N LEU A 103 -15.83 1.33 3.06
CA LEU A 103 -15.68 0.01 3.70
C LEU A 103 -16.31 -0.01 5.09
N GLU A 104 -16.03 1.00 5.92
CA GLU A 104 -16.60 1.12 7.26
C GLU A 104 -18.13 1.16 7.23
N ASN A 105 -18.71 1.86 6.24
CA ASN A 105 -20.16 1.95 6.05
C ASN A 105 -20.78 0.66 5.49
N SER A 106 -19.99 -0.25 4.94
CA SER A 106 -20.48 -1.49 4.32
C SER A 106 -20.89 -2.58 5.32
N ASN A 107 -20.48 -2.47 6.57
CA ASN A 107 -20.60 -3.50 7.62
C ASN A 107 -20.04 -4.89 7.23
N LYS A 108 -19.19 -4.95 6.21
CA LYS A 108 -18.50 -6.18 5.80
C LYS A 108 -17.09 -6.20 6.35
N GLU A 109 -16.73 -7.28 7.05
CA GLU A 109 -15.35 -7.49 7.51
C GLU A 109 -14.39 -7.50 6.31
N THR A 110 -13.43 -6.58 6.31
CA THR A 110 -12.45 -6.41 5.24
C THR A 110 -11.04 -6.30 5.83
N THR A 111 -10.08 -6.99 5.24
CA THR A 111 -8.67 -6.80 5.56
C THR A 111 -8.06 -5.74 4.65
N VAL A 112 -7.46 -4.69 5.24
CA VAL A 112 -6.77 -3.63 4.51
C VAL A 112 -5.28 -3.70 4.80
N CYS A 113 -4.48 -3.97 3.78
CA CYS A 113 -3.02 -4.03 3.88
C CYS A 113 -2.36 -2.95 3.05
N GLY A 114 -1.65 -2.03 3.71
CA GLY A 114 -0.79 -1.05 3.07
C GLY A 114 0.61 -1.62 2.82
N ILE A 115 1.13 -1.45 1.61
CA ILE A 115 2.53 -1.74 1.33
C ILE A 115 3.33 -0.45 1.54
N SER A 116 4.06 -0.41 2.62
CA SER A 116 4.92 0.70 3.02
C SER A 116 6.37 0.45 2.55
N SER A 117 7.34 0.94 3.30
CA SER A 117 8.76 0.71 3.05
C SER A 117 9.49 0.78 4.40
N SER A 118 10.52 -0.03 4.59
CA SER A 118 11.38 0.02 5.79
C SER A 118 12.00 1.42 6.01
N ILE A 119 12.13 2.20 4.95
CA ILE A 119 12.64 3.58 5.04
C ILE A 119 11.72 4.50 5.87
N THR A 120 10.45 4.16 6.04
CA THR A 120 9.54 4.92 6.91
C THR A 120 9.88 4.76 8.39
N ALA A 121 10.47 3.63 8.78
CA ALA A 121 10.93 3.36 10.13
C ALA A 121 12.36 3.94 10.39
N TRP A 122 13.18 4.09 9.34
CA TRP A 122 14.58 4.50 9.43
C TRP A 122 14.92 5.70 8.52
N PRO A 123 14.20 6.82 8.57
CA PRO A 123 14.37 7.94 7.64
C PRO A 123 15.73 8.64 7.76
N GLN A 124 16.44 8.44 8.87
CA GLN A 124 17.70 9.16 9.15
C GLN A 124 18.90 8.63 8.34
N GLN A 125 18.81 7.41 7.81
CA GLN A 125 19.95 6.78 7.14
C GLN A 125 20.16 7.27 5.71
N ASN A 126 19.14 7.88 5.08
CA ASN A 126 19.25 8.25 3.68
C ASN A 126 18.43 9.50 3.32
N LYS A 127 19.09 10.66 3.32
CA LYS A 127 18.48 11.99 3.09
C LYS A 127 17.73 12.10 1.74
N GLN A 128 18.13 11.33 0.75
CA GLN A 128 17.50 11.32 -0.58
C GLN A 128 16.07 10.74 -0.57
N PHE A 129 15.76 9.91 0.41
CA PHE A 129 14.44 9.26 0.49
C PHE A 129 13.44 9.96 1.41
N VAL A 130 13.77 11.13 1.97
CA VAL A 130 12.91 11.81 2.95
C VAL A 130 11.50 12.04 2.42
N MET A 131 11.35 12.59 1.21
CA MET A 131 10.03 12.83 0.64
C MET A 131 9.28 11.55 0.31
N TYR A 132 9.96 10.52 -0.18
CA TYR A 132 9.38 9.21 -0.36
C TYR A 132 8.86 8.64 0.98
N ALA A 133 9.67 8.74 2.04
CA ALA A 133 9.29 8.31 3.38
C ALA A 133 8.06 9.08 3.91
N VAL A 134 8.00 10.41 3.70
CA VAL A 134 6.84 11.24 4.11
C VAL A 134 5.56 10.75 3.44
N LEU A 135 5.55 10.59 2.12
CA LEU A 135 4.35 10.17 1.38
C LEU A 135 3.94 8.73 1.74
N ARG A 136 4.91 7.84 1.96
CA ARG A 136 4.63 6.49 2.45
C ARG A 136 4.07 6.49 3.87
N SER A 137 4.60 7.33 4.75
CA SER A 137 4.08 7.48 6.11
C SER A 137 2.65 8.03 6.13
N MET A 138 2.31 8.97 5.24
CA MET A 138 0.93 9.47 5.11
C MET A 138 -0.03 8.32 4.74
N MET A 139 0.32 7.48 3.76
CA MET A 139 -0.50 6.32 3.38
C MET A 139 -0.58 5.29 4.52
N GLN A 140 0.51 5.08 5.22
CA GLN A 140 0.56 4.18 6.37
C GLN A 140 -0.39 4.65 7.49
N GLN A 141 -0.38 5.94 7.83
CA GLN A 141 -1.31 6.51 8.82
C GLN A 141 -2.76 6.38 8.36
N LEU A 142 -3.03 6.58 7.07
CA LEU A 142 -4.36 6.39 6.50
C LEU A 142 -4.82 4.93 6.65
N VAL A 143 -3.97 3.95 6.34
CA VAL A 143 -4.29 2.52 6.53
C VAL A 143 -4.57 2.22 7.99
N TYR A 144 -3.77 2.75 8.94
CA TYR A 144 -4.03 2.54 10.37
C TYR A 144 -5.35 3.15 10.81
N SER A 145 -5.76 4.28 10.24
CA SER A 145 -7.05 4.90 10.56
C SER A 145 -8.24 4.02 10.14
N ALA A 146 -8.05 3.09 9.21
CA ALA A 146 -9.07 2.12 8.80
C ALA A 146 -9.32 1.02 9.84
N SER A 147 -8.50 0.93 10.90
CA SER A 147 -8.67 -0.09 11.92
C SER A 147 -9.93 0.14 12.75
N SER A 148 -10.92 -0.70 12.57
CA SER A 148 -12.23 -0.63 13.21
C SER A 148 -12.78 -2.04 13.46
N ASN A 149 -14.00 -2.14 13.99
CA ASN A 149 -14.65 -3.44 14.19
C ASN A 149 -14.92 -4.22 12.88
N VAL A 150 -14.96 -3.51 11.75
CA VAL A 150 -15.20 -4.10 10.42
C VAL A 150 -13.96 -4.16 9.53
N CYS A 151 -12.90 -3.43 9.89
CA CYS A 151 -11.65 -3.42 9.12
C CYS A 151 -10.48 -3.88 9.98
N ASN A 152 -9.83 -4.98 9.57
CA ASN A 152 -8.52 -5.34 10.08
C ASN A 152 -7.46 -4.66 9.19
N ALA A 153 -6.82 -3.60 9.71
CA ALA A 153 -5.89 -2.78 8.95
C ALA A 153 -4.47 -2.85 9.50
N PHE A 154 -3.51 -3.13 8.62
CA PHE A 154 -2.08 -3.17 8.94
C PHE A 154 -1.22 -2.77 7.76
N CYS A 155 0.04 -2.44 8.02
CA CYS A 155 1.03 -2.16 6.98
C CYS A 155 2.15 -3.19 6.99
N VAL A 156 2.68 -3.47 5.80
CA VAL A 156 3.86 -4.29 5.61
C VAL A 156 4.97 -3.40 5.05
N SER A 157 6.13 -3.42 5.68
CA SER A 157 7.28 -2.60 5.30
C SER A 157 8.42 -3.47 4.81
N PRO A 158 8.42 -3.87 3.53
CA PRO A 158 9.52 -4.66 2.99
C PRO A 158 10.80 -3.83 2.87
N SER A 159 11.93 -4.43 3.21
CA SER A 159 13.25 -3.84 3.03
C SER A 159 13.79 -4.18 1.64
N GLY A 160 13.68 -3.23 0.70
CA GLY A 160 14.32 -3.37 -0.62
C GLY A 160 13.77 -4.50 -1.47
N ILE A 161 12.52 -4.39 -1.92
CA ILE A 161 11.97 -5.32 -2.91
C ILE A 161 12.77 -5.21 -4.21
N ASN A 162 13.25 -6.32 -4.71
CA ASN A 162 13.98 -6.44 -5.97
C ASN A 162 13.57 -7.74 -6.71
N ALA A 163 14.10 -7.94 -7.90
CA ALA A 163 13.74 -9.09 -8.74
C ALA A 163 14.01 -10.46 -8.06
N THR A 164 14.97 -10.54 -7.13
CA THR A 164 15.35 -11.80 -6.48
C THR A 164 14.47 -12.17 -5.29
N ASN A 165 13.90 -11.20 -4.58
CA ASN A 165 13.13 -11.43 -3.36
C ASN A 165 11.61 -11.15 -3.49
N THR A 166 11.17 -10.62 -4.63
CA THR A 166 9.76 -10.26 -4.86
C THR A 166 8.79 -11.42 -4.58
N ILE A 167 9.15 -12.64 -5.01
CA ILE A 167 8.30 -13.83 -4.84
C ILE A 167 8.14 -14.18 -3.36
N ASP A 168 9.22 -14.16 -2.60
CA ASP A 168 9.19 -14.54 -1.19
C ASP A 168 8.45 -13.49 -0.35
N TYR A 169 8.65 -12.21 -0.63
CA TYR A 169 7.85 -11.14 -0.01
C TYR A 169 6.35 -11.28 -0.35
N ALA A 170 6.01 -11.54 -1.60
CA ALA A 170 4.62 -11.69 -2.00
C ALA A 170 3.95 -12.90 -1.32
N LYS A 171 4.62 -14.05 -1.22
CA LYS A 171 4.13 -15.23 -0.48
C LYS A 171 3.91 -14.89 0.98
N ARG A 172 4.88 -14.25 1.64
CA ARG A 172 4.79 -13.90 3.05
C ARG A 172 3.66 -12.92 3.33
N VAL A 173 3.49 -11.90 2.49
CA VAL A 173 2.36 -10.97 2.61
C VAL A 173 1.02 -11.68 2.39
N ALA A 174 0.92 -12.55 1.40
CA ALA A 174 -0.28 -13.35 1.17
C ALA A 174 -0.63 -14.20 2.40
N GLN A 175 0.36 -14.81 3.04
CA GLN A 175 0.19 -15.60 4.26
C GLN A 175 -0.29 -14.76 5.44
N LEU A 176 0.37 -13.63 5.72
CA LEU A 176 -0.03 -12.71 6.80
C LEU A 176 -1.49 -12.27 6.68
N ILE A 177 -1.95 -12.03 5.45
CA ILE A 177 -3.34 -11.65 5.18
C ILE A 177 -4.30 -12.80 5.42
N THR A 178 -3.92 -14.02 5.05
CA THR A 178 -4.78 -15.21 5.26
C THR A 178 -4.83 -15.64 6.72
N ASP A 179 -3.73 -15.45 7.45
CA ASP A 179 -3.63 -15.81 8.87
C ASP A 179 -4.31 -14.78 9.81
N LYS A 180 -4.89 -13.70 9.24
CA LYS A 180 -5.58 -12.64 9.99
C LYS A 180 -4.71 -12.09 11.12
N THR A 181 -3.56 -11.54 10.79
CA THR A 181 -2.65 -10.96 11.77
C THR A 181 -3.27 -9.78 12.54
N ASP A 182 -3.03 -9.71 13.85
CA ASP A 182 -3.43 -8.58 14.70
C ASP A 182 -2.38 -7.46 14.75
N LEU A 183 -1.29 -7.62 14.02
CA LEU A 183 -0.19 -6.66 13.99
C LEU A 183 -0.56 -5.41 13.19
N LYS A 184 -0.13 -4.24 13.66
CA LYS A 184 -0.38 -2.96 12.97
C LYS A 184 0.69 -2.64 11.93
N LEU A 185 1.94 -2.88 12.26
CA LEU A 185 3.08 -2.72 11.35
C LEU A 185 3.94 -3.97 11.39
N ILE A 186 4.23 -4.50 10.23
CA ILE A 186 5.10 -5.67 10.06
C ILE A 186 6.30 -5.25 9.23
N ASP A 187 7.47 -5.26 9.84
CA ASP A 187 8.73 -5.09 9.12
C ASP A 187 9.18 -6.44 8.58
N LEU A 188 9.24 -6.55 7.27
CA LEU A 188 9.74 -7.73 6.58
C LEU A 188 11.21 -7.52 6.25
N THR A 189 12.09 -7.97 7.11
CA THR A 189 13.53 -8.06 6.82
C THR A 189 13.85 -9.36 6.10
N ILE A 190 14.97 -9.40 5.40
CA ILE A 190 15.43 -10.58 4.64
C ILE A 190 15.80 -11.75 5.58
N GLU A 191 16.15 -11.45 6.83
CA GLU A 191 16.54 -12.42 7.85
C GLU A 191 15.37 -12.77 8.76
N GLU A 192 14.43 -13.55 8.29
CA GLU A 192 13.41 -14.37 9.01
C GLU A 192 12.65 -13.80 10.24
N GLU A 193 12.93 -12.61 10.73
CA GLU A 193 12.24 -12.03 11.87
C GLU A 193 11.18 -10.99 11.45
N VAL A 194 9.93 -11.31 11.76
CA VAL A 194 8.85 -10.32 11.78
C VAL A 194 9.06 -9.48 13.03
N VAL A 195 9.60 -8.29 12.89
CA VAL A 195 9.72 -7.35 14.00
C VAL A 195 8.41 -6.58 14.12
N ASN A 196 7.71 -6.81 15.22
CA ASN A 196 6.54 -6.02 15.57
C ASN A 196 7.00 -4.67 16.13
N LEU A 197 6.91 -3.61 15.31
CA LEU A 197 7.17 -2.25 15.75
C LEU A 197 5.89 -1.68 16.40
N GLN A 198 5.47 -2.25 17.53
CA GLN A 198 4.49 -1.58 18.39
C GLN A 198 5.17 -0.35 19.00
N ARG A 199 4.77 0.82 18.58
CA ARG A 199 5.01 2.10 19.27
C ARG A 199 3.70 2.75 19.59
#